data_05fc0d1c6da6fc82ffa48cfe4feb5e11
#
_entry.id   05fc0d1c6da6fc82ffa48cfe4feb5e11
#
_cell.length_a   1.000
_cell.length_b   1.000
_cell.length_c   1.000
_cell.angle_alpha   90.00
_cell.angle_beta   90.00
_cell.angle_gamma   90.00
#
_symmetry.space_group_name_H-M   'P 1'
#
loop_
_entity.id
_entity.type
_entity.pdbx_description
1 polymer ?
#
loop_
_entity_poly.entity_id
_entity_poly.type
_entity_poly.pdbx_seq_one_letter_code
_entity_poly.pdbx_strand_id
1 'polypeptide(L)'
;FDDDKQGSCCVALEKIKSRYPEDEIIFCNGGDRKAENIPEMSVAGITFKVGVGGDHKINSSSSILKEWQFDSEERVWGKFYNLFQDHRIKLKELILEPQKGMSFQRHQKRNEIWFVSKGSCLVKHSQDDPEDIQETKLLTEEVFHVKQGEWHQLINPEQDACHIIEIQYGESTSEEDIERLFYYENN
;
A
#
# COMPACT_ATOMS: atom_id res chain seq x y z
N PHE A 1 26.28 18.16 5.18
CA PHE A 1 25.78 19.51 4.86
C PHE A 1 24.27 19.44 4.88
N ASP A 2 23.63 20.40 5.55
CA ASP A 2 22.18 20.52 5.47
C ASP A 2 21.82 21.15 4.13
N ASP A 3 20.74 20.68 3.50
CA ASP A 3 20.16 21.32 2.34
C ASP A 3 19.75 22.75 2.69
N ASP A 4 19.83 23.66 1.72
CA ASP A 4 19.27 24.99 1.91
C ASP A 4 17.73 24.92 2.02
N LYS A 5 17.10 26.05 2.40
CA LYS A 5 15.63 26.14 2.53
C LYS A 5 14.86 25.86 1.23
N GLN A 6 15.57 25.73 0.11
CA GLN A 6 15.02 25.47 -1.22
C GLN A 6 15.29 24.01 -1.68
N GLY A 7 15.95 23.20 -0.84
CA GLY A 7 16.32 21.82 -1.15
C GLY A 7 17.43 21.72 -2.20
N SER A 8 18.30 22.73 -2.31
CA SER A 8 19.47 22.72 -3.17
C SER A 8 20.76 22.57 -2.37
N CYS A 9 21.86 22.21 -3.03
CA CYS A 9 23.17 22.15 -2.40
C CYS A 9 24.05 23.38 -2.72
N CYS A 10 23.47 24.50 -3.16
CA CYS A 10 24.20 25.72 -3.50
C CYS A 10 25.12 26.21 -2.36
N VAL A 11 24.61 26.25 -1.14
CA VAL A 11 25.38 26.67 0.05
C VAL A 11 26.58 25.75 0.30
N ALA A 12 26.41 24.44 0.08
CA ALA A 12 27.48 23.47 0.21
C ALA A 12 28.57 23.70 -0.83
N LEU A 13 28.19 23.97 -2.09
CA LEU A 13 29.11 24.25 -3.18
C LEU A 13 29.92 25.54 -2.94
N GLU A 14 29.26 26.60 -2.45
CA GLU A 14 29.95 27.85 -2.07
C GLU A 14 30.98 27.64 -0.97
N LYS A 15 30.66 26.83 0.06
CA LYS A 15 31.61 26.46 1.12
C LYS A 15 32.79 25.66 0.60
N ILE A 16 32.54 24.70 -0.32
CA ILE A 16 33.60 23.88 -0.93
C ILE A 16 34.53 24.79 -1.73
N LYS A 17 34.00 25.65 -2.56
CA LYS A 17 34.76 26.61 -3.36
C LYS A 17 35.62 27.54 -2.49
N SER A 18 35.05 28.07 -1.41
CA SER A 18 35.79 28.90 -0.46
C SER A 18 36.93 28.19 0.23
N ARG A 19 36.79 26.87 0.47
CA ARG A 19 37.78 26.03 1.11
C ARG A 19 38.92 25.63 0.16
N TYR A 20 38.62 25.55 -1.15
CA TYR A 20 39.53 25.11 -2.20
C TYR A 20 39.54 26.13 -3.36
N PRO A 21 40.07 27.37 -3.11
CA PRO A 21 39.94 28.46 -4.06
C PRO A 21 40.78 28.29 -5.34
N GLU A 22 41.86 27.49 -5.25
CA GLU A 22 42.79 27.24 -6.38
C GLU A 22 42.40 25.98 -7.17
N ASP A 23 41.44 25.19 -6.68
CA ASP A 23 41.09 23.92 -7.31
C ASP A 23 39.93 24.08 -8.31
N GLU A 24 39.96 23.29 -9.38
CA GLU A 24 38.81 23.14 -10.27
C GLU A 24 37.72 22.30 -9.58
N ILE A 25 36.58 22.91 -9.24
CA ILE A 25 35.43 22.21 -8.66
C ILE A 25 34.52 21.75 -9.78
N ILE A 26 34.30 20.42 -9.88
CA ILE A 26 33.42 19.82 -10.86
C ILE A 26 32.22 19.23 -10.15
N PHE A 27 31.03 19.75 -10.45
CA PHE A 27 29.75 19.19 -9.99
C PHE A 27 29.22 18.21 -11.02
N CYS A 28 29.11 16.94 -10.62
CA CYS A 28 28.65 15.87 -11.49
C CYS A 28 27.21 15.50 -11.18
N ASN A 29 26.36 15.45 -12.19
CA ASN A 29 24.97 15.02 -12.06
C ASN A 29 24.70 13.85 -13.00
N GLY A 30 24.08 12.79 -12.48
CA GLY A 30 23.71 11.59 -13.23
C GLY A 30 22.22 11.48 -13.52
N GLY A 31 21.86 10.50 -14.36
CA GLY A 31 20.49 10.19 -14.68
C GLY A 31 19.79 11.23 -15.57
N ASP A 32 18.51 11.46 -15.29
CA ASP A 32 17.58 12.23 -16.13
C ASP A 32 17.59 13.76 -15.88
N ARG A 33 18.48 14.28 -15.02
CA ARG A 33 18.56 15.73 -14.75
C ARG A 33 19.21 16.46 -15.93
N LYS A 34 18.48 17.45 -16.46
CA LYS A 34 18.95 18.37 -17.48
C LYS A 34 19.44 19.66 -16.87
N ALA A 35 20.36 20.36 -17.55
CA ALA A 35 20.95 21.61 -17.08
C ALA A 35 19.91 22.66 -16.65
N GLU A 36 18.76 22.71 -17.30
CA GLU A 36 17.66 23.64 -17.05
C GLU A 36 17.00 23.48 -15.66
N ASN A 37 17.20 22.32 -15.01
CA ASN A 37 16.54 21.97 -13.74
C ASN A 37 17.53 21.81 -12.57
N ILE A 38 18.74 22.41 -12.70
CA ILE A 38 19.79 22.30 -11.68
C ILE A 38 19.99 23.69 -11.04
N PRO A 39 19.41 23.96 -9.85
CA PRO A 39 19.57 25.26 -9.15
C PRO A 39 21.03 25.61 -8.89
N GLU A 40 21.86 24.59 -8.68
CA GLU A 40 23.29 24.69 -8.41
C GLU A 40 24.08 25.37 -9.53
N MET A 41 23.56 25.39 -10.77
CA MET A 41 24.19 26.11 -11.88
C MET A 41 24.30 27.64 -11.66
N SER A 42 23.58 28.18 -10.69
CA SER A 42 23.71 29.58 -10.27
C SER A 42 25.02 29.86 -9.52
N VAL A 43 25.70 28.85 -9.01
CA VAL A 43 26.95 29.01 -8.27
C VAL A 43 28.11 29.24 -9.23
N ALA A 44 28.64 30.48 -9.24
CA ALA A 44 29.71 30.86 -10.16
C ALA A 44 31.05 30.14 -9.89
N GLY A 45 31.77 29.80 -10.96
CA GLY A 45 33.10 29.20 -10.91
C GLY A 45 33.11 27.72 -10.54
N ILE A 46 32.03 27.00 -10.84
CA ILE A 46 31.93 25.54 -10.78
C ILE A 46 31.68 25.03 -12.19
N THR A 47 32.39 23.97 -12.55
CA THR A 47 32.18 23.25 -13.81
C THR A 47 31.10 22.19 -13.59
N PHE A 48 30.05 22.20 -14.43
CA PHE A 48 28.94 21.23 -14.34
C PHE A 48 29.09 20.15 -15.43
N LYS A 49 29.03 18.88 -15.00
CA LYS A 49 28.96 17.73 -15.92
C LYS A 49 27.65 16.96 -15.68
N VAL A 50 26.81 16.92 -16.71
CA VAL A 50 25.55 16.17 -16.73
C VAL A 50 25.74 14.82 -17.40
N GLY A 51 24.90 13.85 -17.09
CA GLY A 51 24.97 12.51 -17.67
C GLY A 51 26.14 11.66 -17.17
N VAL A 52 26.78 12.02 -16.08
CA VAL A 52 27.88 11.25 -15.52
C VAL A 52 27.36 9.95 -14.91
N GLY A 53 27.81 8.81 -15.47
CA GLY A 53 27.34 7.48 -15.09
C GLY A 53 26.21 6.92 -15.95
N GLY A 54 25.81 7.65 -17.00
CA GLY A 54 24.78 7.24 -17.99
C GLY A 54 23.43 7.87 -17.78
N ASP A 55 22.59 7.81 -18.81
CA ASP A 55 21.27 8.43 -18.87
C ASP A 55 20.17 7.57 -18.20
N HIS A 56 20.48 6.32 -17.86
CA HIS A 56 19.54 5.42 -17.21
C HIS A 56 19.56 5.58 -15.68
N LYS A 57 18.46 6.13 -15.16
CA LYS A 57 18.21 6.18 -13.73
C LYS A 57 17.75 4.80 -13.25
N ILE A 58 18.68 4.02 -12.69
CA ILE A 58 18.39 2.69 -12.17
C ILE A 58 17.45 2.73 -10.97
N ASN A 59 17.61 3.75 -10.09
CA ASN A 59 16.74 3.97 -8.91
C ASN A 59 16.53 5.46 -8.66
N SER A 60 15.34 5.81 -8.20
CA SER A 60 15.04 7.14 -7.67
C SER A 60 14.21 7.01 -6.39
N SER A 61 14.30 8.00 -5.51
CA SER A 61 13.42 8.09 -4.33
C SER A 61 11.95 7.99 -4.74
N SER A 62 11.57 8.60 -5.88
CA SER A 62 10.19 8.53 -6.39
C SER A 62 9.81 7.15 -6.92
N SER A 63 10.73 6.38 -7.53
CA SER A 63 10.43 5.00 -7.94
C SER A 63 10.36 4.07 -6.75
N ILE A 64 11.26 4.21 -5.77
CA ILE A 64 11.21 3.47 -4.51
C ILE A 64 9.90 3.77 -3.76
N LEU A 65 9.48 5.04 -3.67
CA LEU A 65 8.20 5.40 -3.05
C LEU A 65 6.99 4.85 -3.80
N LYS A 66 7.05 4.74 -5.14
CA LYS A 66 5.99 4.09 -5.93
C LYS A 66 5.93 2.57 -5.69
N GLU A 67 7.08 1.92 -5.54
CA GLU A 67 7.15 0.50 -5.17
C GLU A 67 6.62 0.22 -3.75
N TRP A 68 6.60 1.25 -2.89
CA TRP A 68 6.03 1.19 -1.54
C TRP A 68 4.55 1.63 -1.48
N GLN A 69 3.96 2.06 -2.59
CA GLN A 69 2.53 2.28 -2.67
C GLN A 69 1.85 0.94 -2.90
N PHE A 70 1.08 0.52 -1.90
CA PHE A 70 0.23 -0.67 -2.04
C PHE A 70 -0.87 -0.40 -3.07
N ASP A 71 -1.07 -1.35 -3.97
CA ASP A 71 -2.21 -1.32 -4.87
C ASP A 71 -3.50 -1.32 -4.06
N SER A 72 -4.40 -0.40 -4.38
CA SER A 72 -5.68 -0.27 -3.70
C SER A 72 -6.83 -0.40 -4.68
N GLU A 73 -7.95 -0.90 -4.18
CA GLU A 73 -9.18 -1.04 -4.96
C GLU A 73 -10.38 -0.58 -4.13
N GLU A 74 -11.19 0.31 -4.72
CA GLU A 74 -12.45 0.78 -4.15
C GLU A 74 -13.56 -0.24 -4.40
N ARG A 75 -14.40 -0.44 -3.39
CA ARG A 75 -15.56 -1.33 -3.39
C ARG A 75 -16.79 -0.60 -2.80
N VAL A 76 -17.98 -1.14 -3.02
CA VAL A 76 -19.21 -0.59 -2.46
C VAL A 76 -19.26 -0.59 -0.93
N TRP A 77 -18.42 -1.41 -0.29
CA TRP A 77 -18.32 -1.54 1.16
C TRP A 77 -17.13 -0.76 1.77
N GLY A 78 -16.30 -0.13 0.94
CA GLY A 78 -15.10 0.59 1.35
C GLY A 78 -13.95 0.35 0.38
N LYS A 79 -12.79 -0.02 0.86
CA LYS A 79 -11.61 -0.29 0.03
C LYS A 79 -10.68 -1.32 0.63
N PHE A 80 -9.76 -1.82 -0.17
CA PHE A 80 -8.66 -2.62 0.34
C PHE A 80 -7.33 -2.24 -0.30
N TYR A 81 -6.26 -2.56 0.41
CA TYR A 81 -4.88 -2.48 -0.06
C TYR A 81 -4.29 -3.87 -0.18
N ASN A 82 -3.63 -4.18 -1.29
CA ASN A 82 -2.82 -5.39 -1.41
C ASN A 82 -1.44 -5.11 -0.80
N LEU A 83 -1.18 -5.69 0.37
CA LEU A 83 0.08 -5.48 1.10
C LEU A 83 1.18 -6.46 0.63
N PHE A 84 0.78 -7.67 0.26
CA PHE A 84 1.66 -8.71 -0.26
C PHE A 84 0.87 -9.72 -1.08
N GLN A 85 1.47 -10.25 -2.13
CA GLN A 85 0.90 -11.35 -2.90
C GLN A 85 1.99 -12.25 -3.46
N ASP A 86 1.82 -13.55 -3.25
CA ASP A 86 2.53 -14.63 -3.91
C ASP A 86 1.49 -15.62 -4.47
N HIS A 87 1.93 -16.68 -5.17
CA HIS A 87 1.03 -17.65 -5.81
C HIS A 87 0.09 -18.39 -4.83
N ARG A 88 0.44 -18.51 -3.55
CA ARG A 88 -0.32 -19.24 -2.52
C ARG A 88 -0.76 -18.42 -1.33
N ILE A 89 -0.30 -17.17 -1.23
CA ILE A 89 -0.58 -16.28 -0.10
C ILE A 89 -0.90 -14.89 -0.63
N LYS A 90 -1.92 -14.26 -0.06
CA LYS A 90 -2.23 -12.83 -0.27
C LYS A 90 -2.52 -12.19 1.07
N LEU A 91 -1.95 -11.02 1.30
CA LEU A 91 -2.18 -10.20 2.48
C LEU A 91 -2.84 -8.90 2.04
N LYS A 92 -3.97 -8.57 2.66
CA LYS A 92 -4.70 -7.33 2.41
C LYS A 92 -4.97 -6.57 3.70
N GLU A 93 -5.09 -5.26 3.61
CA GLU A 93 -5.82 -4.46 4.59
C GLU A 93 -7.18 -4.10 3.99
N LEU A 94 -8.26 -4.53 4.65
CA LEU A 94 -9.63 -4.18 4.32
C LEU A 94 -10.07 -3.02 5.20
N ILE A 95 -10.65 -1.98 4.61
CA ILE A 95 -11.24 -0.85 5.33
C ILE A 95 -12.72 -0.81 5.00
N LEU A 96 -13.54 -1.26 5.96
CA LEU A 96 -14.99 -1.23 5.82
C LEU A 96 -15.52 0.10 6.32
N GLU A 97 -16.22 0.81 5.45
CA GLU A 97 -16.91 2.05 5.81
C GLU A 97 -18.06 1.80 6.80
N PRO A 98 -18.47 2.83 7.55
CA PRO A 98 -19.61 2.74 8.46
C PRO A 98 -20.87 2.22 7.77
N GLN A 99 -21.60 1.34 8.42
CA GLN A 99 -22.88 0.78 7.96
C GLN A 99 -22.78 0.08 6.59
N LYS A 100 -21.62 -0.52 6.28
CA LYS A 100 -21.37 -1.26 5.04
C LYS A 100 -21.00 -2.71 5.33
N GLY A 101 -21.19 -3.55 4.33
CA GLY A 101 -20.83 -4.94 4.40
C GLY A 101 -20.46 -5.52 3.04
N MET A 102 -19.67 -6.57 3.07
CA MET A 102 -19.31 -7.35 1.90
C MET A 102 -20.49 -8.24 1.46
N SER A 103 -20.32 -8.98 0.36
CA SER A 103 -21.26 -10.05 -0.01
C SER A 103 -21.16 -11.24 0.96
N PHE A 104 -22.24 -11.98 1.14
CA PHE A 104 -22.20 -13.32 1.74
C PHE A 104 -21.69 -14.28 0.68
N GLN A 105 -20.50 -14.83 0.90
CA GLN A 105 -19.68 -15.50 -0.11
C GLN A 105 -18.89 -16.67 0.46
N ARG A 106 -18.36 -17.52 -0.41
CA ARG A 106 -17.40 -18.56 -0.05
C ARG A 106 -16.30 -18.72 -1.10
N HIS A 107 -15.23 -19.43 -0.70
CA HIS A 107 -14.07 -19.73 -1.55
C HIS A 107 -13.79 -21.24 -1.52
N GLN A 108 -13.55 -21.81 -2.69
CA GLN A 108 -13.32 -23.25 -2.82
C GLN A 108 -11.83 -23.64 -2.77
N LYS A 109 -10.91 -22.67 -2.87
CA LYS A 109 -9.47 -22.95 -3.02
C LYS A 109 -8.60 -22.27 -1.98
N ARG A 110 -9.19 -21.49 -1.06
CA ARG A 110 -8.46 -20.75 -0.03
C ARG A 110 -9.17 -20.76 1.32
N ASN A 111 -8.36 -20.56 2.34
CA ASN A 111 -8.79 -20.16 3.68
C ASN A 111 -8.46 -18.70 3.91
N GLU A 112 -9.08 -18.08 4.89
CA GLU A 112 -8.81 -16.71 5.28
C GLU A 112 -8.64 -16.59 6.79
N ILE A 113 -7.76 -15.69 7.22
CA ILE A 113 -7.61 -15.26 8.60
C ILE A 113 -7.86 -13.76 8.63
N TRP A 114 -8.78 -13.33 9.46
CA TRP A 114 -9.11 -11.94 9.68
C TRP A 114 -8.66 -11.49 11.05
N PHE A 115 -7.84 -10.47 11.11
CA PHE A 115 -7.42 -9.80 12.34
C PHE A 115 -7.97 -8.39 12.36
N VAL A 116 -8.77 -8.04 13.36
CA VAL A 116 -9.30 -6.68 13.51
C VAL A 116 -8.22 -5.77 14.08
N SER A 117 -7.63 -4.92 13.24
CA SER A 117 -6.58 -3.99 13.64
C SER A 117 -7.12 -2.69 14.26
N LYS A 118 -8.37 -2.32 13.89
CA LYS A 118 -9.05 -1.13 14.43
C LYS A 118 -10.55 -1.24 14.31
N GLY A 119 -11.28 -0.80 15.32
CA GLY A 119 -12.73 -0.79 15.34
C GLY A 119 -13.33 -2.12 15.76
N SER A 120 -14.52 -2.42 15.27
CA SER A 120 -15.20 -3.71 15.45
C SER A 120 -16.03 -4.04 14.22
N CYS A 121 -16.30 -5.32 14.02
CA CYS A 121 -17.14 -5.80 12.93
C CYS A 121 -18.03 -6.95 13.37
N LEU A 122 -19.01 -7.26 12.54
CA LEU A 122 -19.86 -8.44 12.65
C LEU A 122 -19.49 -9.41 11.53
N VAL A 123 -19.23 -10.65 11.88
CA VAL A 123 -19.05 -11.75 10.93
C VAL A 123 -20.32 -12.59 10.92
N LYS A 124 -20.93 -12.73 9.74
CA LYS A 124 -21.92 -13.77 9.47
C LYS A 124 -21.20 -14.94 8.82
N HIS A 125 -21.39 -16.14 9.34
CA HIS A 125 -20.74 -17.32 8.78
C HIS A 125 -21.64 -18.55 8.89
N SER A 126 -21.42 -19.52 8.00
CA SER A 126 -22.02 -20.84 8.03
C SER A 126 -21.03 -21.86 7.45
N GLN A 127 -20.97 -23.07 8.03
CA GLN A 127 -20.05 -24.10 7.57
C GLN A 127 -20.50 -24.74 6.25
N ASP A 128 -21.71 -25.24 6.21
CA ASP A 128 -22.23 -26.02 5.07
C ASP A 128 -23.51 -25.39 4.48
N ASP A 129 -24.53 -25.19 5.31
CA ASP A 129 -25.82 -24.68 4.88
C ASP A 129 -25.87 -23.17 4.97
N PRO A 130 -26.01 -22.45 3.84
CA PRO A 130 -26.05 -21.00 3.85
C PRO A 130 -27.28 -20.39 4.57
N GLU A 131 -28.25 -21.22 4.95
CA GLU A 131 -29.39 -20.78 5.75
C GLU A 131 -29.12 -20.85 7.26
N ASP A 132 -28.12 -21.65 7.72
CA ASP A 132 -27.71 -21.75 9.12
C ASP A 132 -26.63 -20.70 9.46
N ILE A 133 -27.03 -19.42 9.40
CA ILE A 133 -26.12 -18.30 9.63
C ILE A 133 -25.91 -18.09 11.14
N GLN A 134 -24.64 -18.11 11.54
CA GLN A 134 -24.21 -17.69 12.86
C GLN A 134 -23.57 -16.29 12.78
N GLU A 135 -23.78 -15.48 13.82
CA GLU A 135 -23.23 -14.14 13.93
C GLU A 135 -22.21 -14.06 15.06
N THR A 136 -21.04 -13.51 14.76
CA THR A 136 -19.97 -13.30 15.73
C THR A 136 -19.50 -11.85 15.65
N LYS A 137 -19.59 -11.11 16.74
CA LYS A 137 -18.98 -9.78 16.84
C LYS A 137 -17.49 -9.94 17.14
N LEU A 138 -16.65 -9.27 16.36
CA LEU A 138 -15.20 -9.19 16.58
C LEU A 138 -14.83 -7.78 17.03
N LEU A 139 -14.02 -7.70 18.06
CA LEU A 139 -13.43 -6.49 18.58
C LEU A 139 -11.98 -6.34 18.09
N THR A 140 -11.41 -5.16 18.30
CA THR A 140 -9.98 -4.93 18.03
C THR A 140 -9.11 -6.00 18.71
N GLU A 141 -8.08 -6.48 17.99
CA GLU A 141 -7.14 -7.55 18.36
C GLU A 141 -7.71 -8.97 18.32
N GLU A 142 -8.98 -9.15 17.97
CA GLU A 142 -9.56 -10.47 17.77
C GLU A 142 -9.31 -11.01 16.36
N VAL A 143 -9.29 -12.34 16.29
CA VAL A 143 -9.01 -13.11 15.06
C VAL A 143 -10.20 -14.01 14.74
N PHE A 144 -10.54 -14.08 13.46
CA PHE A 144 -11.53 -15.02 12.93
C PHE A 144 -10.91 -15.83 11.80
N HIS A 145 -11.19 -17.15 11.78
CA HIS A 145 -10.72 -18.05 10.73
C HIS A 145 -11.90 -18.48 9.87
N VAL A 146 -11.76 -18.26 8.56
CA VAL A 146 -12.67 -18.75 7.52
C VAL A 146 -11.99 -19.92 6.84
N LYS A 147 -12.60 -21.10 6.89
CA LYS A 147 -12.06 -22.27 6.17
C LYS A 147 -12.59 -22.30 4.75
N GLN A 148 -11.84 -22.98 3.91
CA GLN A 148 -12.23 -23.30 2.55
C GLN A 148 -13.65 -23.91 2.53
N GLY A 149 -14.52 -23.38 1.68
CA GLY A 149 -15.92 -23.82 1.51
C GLY A 149 -16.92 -23.16 2.47
N GLU A 150 -16.47 -22.56 3.57
CA GLU A 150 -17.35 -21.89 4.53
C GLU A 150 -17.93 -20.59 3.95
N TRP A 151 -19.23 -20.39 4.13
CA TRP A 151 -19.91 -19.15 3.84
C TRP A 151 -19.59 -18.08 4.88
N HIS A 152 -19.30 -16.87 4.42
CA HIS A 152 -18.92 -15.79 5.31
C HIS A 152 -19.27 -14.41 4.73
N GLN A 153 -19.51 -13.46 5.62
CA GLN A 153 -19.74 -12.06 5.30
C GLN A 153 -19.18 -11.19 6.41
N LEU A 154 -18.48 -10.14 6.03
CA LEU A 154 -17.97 -9.13 6.94
C LEU A 154 -18.83 -7.88 6.86
N ILE A 155 -19.29 -7.38 8.01
CA ILE A 155 -20.18 -6.22 8.12
C ILE A 155 -19.59 -5.26 9.15
N ASN A 156 -19.60 -3.98 8.84
CA ASN A 156 -19.33 -2.92 9.81
C ASN A 156 -20.64 -2.23 10.23
N PRO A 157 -21.24 -2.60 11.37
CA PRO A 157 -22.47 -1.98 11.86
C PRO A 157 -22.23 -0.66 12.62
N GLU A 158 -20.98 -0.26 12.81
CA GLU A 158 -20.58 0.88 13.63
C GLU A 158 -20.61 2.20 12.83
N GLN A 159 -20.34 3.33 13.53
CA GLN A 159 -20.30 4.66 12.92
C GLN A 159 -18.89 5.06 12.42
N ASP A 160 -17.88 4.32 12.84
CA ASP A 160 -16.49 4.50 12.44
C ASP A 160 -16.03 3.37 11.53
N ALA A 161 -15.03 3.62 10.69
CA ALA A 161 -14.46 2.61 9.81
C ALA A 161 -13.80 1.47 10.60
N CYS A 162 -14.00 0.24 10.14
CA CYS A 162 -13.34 -0.95 10.66
C CYS A 162 -12.18 -1.35 9.74
N HIS A 163 -11.02 -1.61 10.34
CA HIS A 163 -9.82 -2.06 9.64
C HIS A 163 -9.50 -3.51 9.97
N ILE A 164 -9.28 -4.31 8.96
CA ILE A 164 -9.03 -5.74 9.09
C ILE A 164 -7.82 -6.13 8.25
N ILE A 165 -6.89 -6.83 8.86
CA ILE A 165 -5.82 -7.51 8.13
C ILE A 165 -6.33 -8.89 7.73
N GLU A 166 -6.40 -9.13 6.43
CA GLU A 166 -6.82 -10.38 5.83
C GLU A 166 -5.62 -11.13 5.29
N ILE A 167 -5.46 -12.38 5.71
CA ILE A 167 -4.48 -13.33 5.18
C ILE A 167 -5.24 -14.40 4.43
N GLN A 168 -5.12 -14.43 3.11
CA GLN A 168 -5.64 -15.50 2.25
C GLN A 168 -4.53 -16.50 1.96
N TYR A 169 -4.82 -17.80 2.10
CA TYR A 169 -3.85 -18.86 1.82
C TYR A 169 -4.52 -20.16 1.34
N GLY A 170 -3.88 -20.84 0.42
CA GLY A 170 -4.43 -22.09 -0.11
C GLY A 170 -3.86 -22.49 -1.46
N GLU A 171 -4.66 -23.20 -2.25
CA GLU A 171 -4.29 -23.59 -3.60
C GLU A 171 -4.23 -22.38 -4.54
N SER A 172 -5.17 -21.45 -4.39
CA SER A 172 -5.25 -20.23 -5.19
C SER A 172 -5.88 -19.08 -4.39
N THR A 173 -5.32 -17.89 -4.52
CA THR A 173 -5.87 -16.64 -3.94
C THR A 173 -6.49 -15.74 -5.03
N SER A 174 -6.93 -16.32 -6.16
CA SER A 174 -7.57 -15.60 -7.24
C SER A 174 -8.94 -15.03 -6.82
N GLU A 175 -9.24 -13.83 -7.27
CA GLU A 175 -10.58 -13.23 -7.09
C GLU A 175 -11.67 -13.94 -7.93
N GLU A 176 -11.29 -14.82 -8.85
CA GLU A 176 -12.22 -15.67 -9.59
C GLU A 176 -12.78 -16.84 -8.74
N ASP A 177 -12.11 -17.18 -7.62
CA ASP A 177 -12.56 -18.18 -6.67
C ASP A 177 -13.54 -17.59 -5.64
N ILE A 178 -14.57 -16.89 -6.11
CA ILE A 178 -15.61 -16.31 -5.25
C ILE A 178 -16.98 -16.73 -5.74
N GLU A 179 -17.69 -17.49 -4.91
CA GLU A 179 -19.12 -17.75 -5.06
C GLU A 179 -19.90 -16.81 -4.14
N ARG A 180 -20.82 -16.02 -4.68
CA ARG A 180 -21.63 -15.04 -3.93
C ARG A 180 -23.08 -15.47 -3.93
N LEU A 181 -23.70 -15.45 -2.74
CA LEU A 181 -25.12 -15.78 -2.59
C LEU A 181 -25.99 -14.51 -2.59
N PHE A 182 -25.63 -13.51 -1.78
CA PHE A 182 -26.29 -12.21 -1.75
C PHE A 182 -25.33 -11.08 -1.35
N TYR A 183 -25.75 -9.87 -1.66
CA TYR A 183 -25.00 -8.67 -1.24
C TYR A 183 -25.58 -8.09 0.05
N TYR A 184 -24.77 -7.34 0.76
CA TYR A 184 -25.23 -6.60 1.93
C TYR A 184 -26.17 -5.48 1.50
N GLU A 185 -27.33 -5.45 2.12
CA GLU A 185 -28.32 -4.37 1.98
C GLU A 185 -28.48 -3.68 3.35
N ASN A 186 -28.37 -2.36 3.36
CA ASN A 186 -28.68 -1.56 4.52
C ASN A 186 -30.23 -1.52 4.65
N ASN A 187 -30.76 -2.13 5.68
CA ASN A 187 -32.17 -2.01 6.06
C ASN A 187 -32.43 -0.70 6.79
#